data_4aa364b0928d58cde79fa12baed550c4
#
_entry.id   4aa364b0928d58cde79fa12baed550c4
#
_cell.length_a   1.000
_cell.length_b   1.000
_cell.length_c   1.000
_cell.angle_alpha   90.00
_cell.angle_beta   90.00
_cell.angle_gamma   90.00
#
_symmetry.space_group_name_H-M   'P 1'
#
loop_
_entity.id
_entity.type
_entity.pdbx_description
1 polymer ?
#
loop_
_entity_poly.entity_id
_entity_poly.type
_entity_poly.pdbx_seq_one_letter_code
_entity_poly.pdbx_strand_id
1 'polypeptide(L)'
;LASNGVDSHEAQQTYIRALKSKGVEVVQGKHRLDKGKAPEFIEGVAASRQRLVDVWSLEEKQTDVNLALSLYRFALKQRDLPEDERVSQLVVFSNDSDFEPALAAVREDFPEVSIGVIAPIREGLRRSPSGSLKKHAHWMRAEVKDTELSSSLFPDRIITIKKPIFKPAYW
;
A
#
# COMPACT_ATOMS: atom_id res chain seq x y z
N LEU A 1 -15.81 15.67 -4.27
CA LEU A 1 -16.52 15.67 -2.99
C LEU A 1 -15.49 16.01 -1.92
N ALA A 2 -15.39 17.29 -1.55
CA ALA A 2 -14.58 17.72 -0.44
C ALA A 2 -15.26 17.25 0.86
N SER A 3 -14.94 16.04 1.30
CA SER A 3 -15.18 15.67 2.69
C SER A 3 -14.28 16.56 3.55
N ASN A 4 -14.82 17.14 4.57
CA ASN A 4 -14.07 17.91 5.55
C ASN A 4 -12.87 17.06 6.00
N GLY A 5 -11.65 17.63 6.03
CA GLY A 5 -10.43 16.87 6.31
C GLY A 5 -10.45 16.10 7.65
N VAL A 6 -11.31 16.47 8.59
CA VAL A 6 -11.59 15.76 9.84
C VAL A 6 -12.23 14.40 9.56
N ASP A 7 -13.25 14.33 8.70
CA ASP A 7 -13.95 13.07 8.39
C ASP A 7 -13.03 12.06 7.72
N SER A 8 -12.13 12.53 6.85
CA SER A 8 -11.15 11.67 6.17
C SER A 8 -10.15 11.05 7.15
N HIS A 9 -9.66 11.83 8.12
CA HIS A 9 -8.75 11.33 9.14
C HIS A 9 -9.42 10.30 10.07
N GLU A 10 -10.62 10.59 10.52
CA GLU A 10 -11.39 9.67 11.38
C GLU A 10 -11.72 8.36 10.66
N ALA A 11 -12.09 8.44 9.37
CA ALA A 11 -12.29 7.28 8.53
C ALA A 11 -11.03 6.42 8.43
N GLN A 12 -9.89 7.03 8.12
CA GLN A 12 -8.62 6.34 8.07
C GLN A 12 -8.27 5.65 9.41
N GLN A 13 -8.42 6.35 10.53
CA GLN A 13 -8.18 5.78 11.86
C GLN A 13 -9.15 4.63 12.19
N THR A 14 -10.38 4.73 11.75
CA THR A 14 -11.37 3.65 11.90
C THR A 14 -10.97 2.42 11.08
N TYR A 15 -10.54 2.61 9.83
CA TYR A 15 -10.04 1.53 8.99
C TYR A 15 -8.78 0.86 9.55
N ILE A 16 -7.82 1.64 10.03
CA ILE A 16 -6.61 1.13 10.70
C ILE A 16 -6.97 0.29 11.93
N ARG A 17 -7.94 0.72 12.75
CA ARG A 17 -8.42 -0.07 13.89
C ARG A 17 -9.06 -1.38 13.45
N ALA A 18 -9.83 -1.35 12.36
CA ALA A 18 -10.44 -2.56 11.78
C ALA A 18 -9.37 -3.56 11.32
N LEU A 19 -8.35 -3.11 10.57
CA LEU A 19 -7.21 -3.92 10.15
C LEU A 19 -6.49 -4.56 11.35
N LYS A 20 -6.12 -3.75 12.34
CA LYS A 20 -5.44 -4.22 13.56
C LYS A 20 -6.27 -5.24 14.33
N SER A 21 -7.60 -5.09 14.37
CA SER A 21 -8.48 -6.05 15.03
C SER A 21 -8.51 -7.43 14.36
N LYS A 22 -8.03 -7.52 13.12
CA LYS A 22 -7.88 -8.76 12.34
C LYS A 22 -6.44 -9.26 12.28
N GLY A 23 -5.57 -8.75 13.14
CA GLY A 23 -4.16 -9.18 13.21
C GLY A 23 -3.24 -8.56 12.17
N VAL A 24 -3.71 -7.57 11.41
CA VAL A 24 -2.86 -6.86 10.45
C VAL A 24 -1.93 -5.92 11.18
N GLU A 25 -0.63 -6.06 10.98
CA GLU A 25 0.37 -5.10 11.42
C GLU A 25 0.31 -3.87 10.52
N VAL A 26 0.16 -2.70 11.13
CA VAL A 26 0.07 -1.43 10.40
C VAL A 26 1.27 -0.56 10.75
N VAL A 27 2.17 -0.37 9.79
CA VAL A 27 3.31 0.53 9.87
C VAL A 27 2.96 1.80 9.12
N GLN A 28 2.91 2.92 9.84
CA GLN A 28 2.52 4.20 9.26
C GLN A 28 3.74 4.99 8.80
N GLY A 29 3.63 5.63 7.65
CA GLY A 29 4.52 6.69 7.21
C GLY A 29 4.28 8.00 7.98
N LYS A 30 4.93 9.06 7.56
CA LYS A 30 4.78 10.40 8.09
C LYS A 30 4.28 11.33 6.99
N HIS A 31 3.29 12.14 7.33
CA HIS A 31 2.87 13.22 6.45
C HIS A 31 3.56 14.52 6.88
N ARG A 32 4.10 15.23 5.91
CA ARG A 32 4.72 16.53 6.11
C ARG A 32 4.11 17.53 5.16
N LEU A 33 3.73 18.67 5.70
CA LEU A 33 3.25 19.80 4.92
C LEU A 33 4.44 20.74 4.65
N ASP A 34 4.87 20.76 3.42
CA ASP A 34 6.01 21.58 2.98
C ASP A 34 5.56 22.69 2.03
N LYS A 35 6.28 23.82 2.05
CA LYS A 35 6.11 24.85 1.04
C LYS A 35 6.81 24.41 -0.24
N GLY A 36 6.09 24.47 -1.34
CA GLY A 36 6.59 24.13 -2.66
C GLY A 36 6.15 25.12 -3.72
N LYS A 37 6.60 24.88 -4.95
CA LYS A 37 6.12 25.58 -6.13
C LYS A 37 5.56 24.59 -7.13
N ALA A 38 4.38 24.88 -7.66
CA ALA A 38 3.75 24.09 -8.69
C ALA A 38 3.35 24.96 -9.88
N PRO A 39 3.29 24.40 -11.11
CA PRO A 39 2.72 25.11 -12.23
C PRO A 39 1.29 25.57 -11.95
N GLU A 40 1.00 26.82 -12.25
CA GLU A 40 -0.34 27.37 -12.15
C GLU A 40 -1.30 26.59 -13.05
N PHE A 41 -2.45 26.20 -12.49
CA PHE A 41 -3.51 25.58 -13.28
C PHE A 41 -4.31 26.63 -14.04
N ILE A 42 -4.27 26.57 -15.36
CA ILE A 42 -5.09 27.39 -16.26
C ILE A 42 -5.79 26.43 -17.21
N GLU A 43 -7.12 26.51 -17.25
CA GLU A 43 -7.93 25.65 -18.12
C GLU A 43 -7.52 25.78 -19.60
N GLY A 44 -7.34 24.65 -20.28
CA GLY A 44 -6.92 24.61 -21.68
C GLY A 44 -5.45 24.95 -21.94
N VAL A 45 -4.65 25.22 -20.92
CA VAL A 45 -3.24 25.56 -21.07
C VAL A 45 -2.36 24.48 -20.46
N ALA A 46 -1.33 24.03 -21.19
CA ALA A 46 -0.38 23.06 -20.67
C ALA A 46 0.43 23.63 -19.51
N ALA A 47 0.76 22.77 -18.54
CA ALA A 47 1.58 23.12 -17.39
C ALA A 47 2.96 23.64 -17.85
N SER A 48 3.43 24.75 -17.26
CA SER A 48 4.71 25.37 -17.60
C SER A 48 5.53 25.71 -16.35
N ARG A 49 6.82 25.40 -16.40
CA ARG A 49 7.78 25.79 -15.35
C ARG A 49 8.02 27.31 -15.27
N GLN A 50 7.58 28.07 -16.27
CA GLN A 50 7.68 29.52 -16.30
C GLN A 50 6.60 30.23 -15.48
N ARG A 51 5.54 29.49 -15.11
CA ARG A 51 4.42 30.00 -14.30
C ARG A 51 4.26 29.10 -13.08
N LEU A 52 5.00 29.41 -12.03
CA LEU A 52 4.97 28.69 -10.78
C LEU A 52 4.29 29.55 -9.71
N VAL A 53 3.38 28.95 -8.97
CA VAL A 53 2.74 29.53 -7.80
C VAL A 53 3.19 28.82 -6.54
N ASP A 54 3.23 29.53 -5.42
CA ASP A 54 3.52 28.93 -4.13
C ASP A 54 2.34 28.06 -3.67
N VAL A 55 2.63 26.86 -3.25
CA VAL A 55 1.63 25.87 -2.80
C VAL A 55 2.06 25.21 -1.50
N TRP A 56 1.09 24.76 -0.72
CA TRP A 56 1.32 23.77 0.32
C TRP A 56 1.22 22.37 -0.30
N SER A 57 2.30 21.61 -0.24
CA SER A 57 2.34 20.23 -0.68
C SER A 57 2.35 19.30 0.53
N LEU A 58 1.33 18.45 0.62
CA LEU A 58 1.32 17.37 1.61
C LEU A 58 2.08 16.19 1.02
N GLU A 59 3.26 15.94 1.56
CA GLU A 59 4.09 14.82 1.14
C GLU A 59 4.01 13.69 2.17
N GLU A 60 3.81 12.49 1.67
CA GLU A 60 3.97 11.28 2.46
C GLU A 60 5.44 10.85 2.41
N LYS A 61 5.97 10.44 3.57
CA LYS A 61 7.36 10.04 3.74
C LYS A 61 7.44 8.71 4.46
N GLN A 62 8.43 7.90 4.12
CA GLN A 62 8.83 6.69 4.82
C GLN A 62 7.97 5.44 4.56
N THR A 63 6.80 5.50 3.95
CA THR A 63 5.93 4.32 3.78
C THR A 63 6.61 3.24 2.95
N ASP A 64 7.17 3.60 1.78
CA ASP A 64 7.83 2.64 0.88
C ASP A 64 9.07 2.03 1.52
N VAL A 65 9.88 2.85 2.17
CA VAL A 65 11.07 2.40 2.91
C VAL A 65 10.67 1.47 4.06
N ASN A 66 9.61 1.82 4.80
CA ASN A 66 9.10 0.98 5.90
C ASN A 66 8.61 -0.37 5.38
N LEU A 67 7.88 -0.38 4.26
CA LEU A 67 7.39 -1.62 3.66
C LEU A 67 8.56 -2.48 3.15
N ALA A 68 9.51 -1.88 2.43
CA ALA A 68 10.70 -2.57 1.92
C ALA A 68 11.52 -3.21 3.07
N LEU A 69 11.78 -2.44 4.13
CA LEU A 69 12.46 -2.94 5.31
C LEU A 69 11.67 -4.02 6.06
N SER A 70 10.35 -3.87 6.16
CA SER A 70 9.49 -4.86 6.80
C SER A 70 9.50 -6.18 6.04
N LEU A 71 9.43 -6.13 4.70
CA LEU A 71 9.51 -7.30 3.84
C LEU A 71 10.83 -8.05 4.04
N TYR A 72 11.95 -7.34 3.94
CA TYR A 72 13.28 -7.93 4.09
C TYR A 72 13.51 -8.50 5.50
N ARG A 73 13.15 -7.74 6.54
CA ARG A 73 13.24 -8.18 7.93
C ARG A 73 12.36 -9.39 8.23
N PHE A 74 11.19 -9.46 7.61
CA PHE A 74 10.32 -10.61 7.75
C PHE A 74 10.96 -11.85 7.13
N ALA A 75 11.52 -11.75 5.91
CA ALA A 75 12.25 -12.84 5.27
C ALA A 75 13.45 -13.29 6.11
N LEU A 76 14.22 -12.33 6.65
CA LEU A 76 15.37 -12.63 7.51
C LEU A 76 14.98 -13.42 8.76
N LYS A 77 13.90 -13.03 9.43
CA LYS A 77 13.42 -13.73 10.64
C LYS A 77 13.00 -15.17 10.38
N GLN A 78 12.64 -15.52 9.14
CA GLN A 78 12.26 -16.90 8.81
C GLN A 78 13.45 -17.87 8.98
N ARG A 79 14.69 -17.40 8.81
CA ARG A 79 15.89 -18.23 8.99
C ARG A 79 16.07 -18.75 10.41
N ASP A 80 15.58 -17.99 11.40
CA ASP A 80 15.70 -18.33 12.81
C ASP A 80 14.59 -19.28 13.29
N LEU A 81 13.59 -19.56 12.43
CA LEU A 81 12.50 -20.46 12.74
C LEU A 81 12.81 -21.91 12.33
N PRO A 82 12.21 -22.93 12.99
CA PRO A 82 12.19 -24.30 12.50
C PRO A 82 11.64 -24.36 11.07
N GLU A 83 12.10 -25.33 10.28
CA GLU A 83 11.76 -25.40 8.85
C GLU A 83 10.24 -25.52 8.61
N ASP A 84 9.54 -26.25 9.44
CA ASP A 84 8.09 -26.46 9.40
C ASP A 84 7.27 -25.22 9.83
N GLU A 85 7.90 -24.26 10.48
CA GLU A 85 7.28 -22.98 10.86
C GLU A 85 7.59 -21.84 9.86
N ARG A 86 8.51 -22.05 8.91
CA ARG A 86 8.89 -21.04 7.92
C ARG A 86 7.80 -20.82 6.89
N VAL A 87 7.61 -19.57 6.51
CA VAL A 87 6.77 -19.29 5.34
C VAL A 87 7.52 -19.66 4.06
N SER A 88 6.84 -20.36 3.17
CA SER A 88 7.37 -20.73 1.86
C SER A 88 7.18 -19.63 0.81
N GLN A 89 6.32 -18.65 1.09
CA GLN A 89 5.95 -17.61 0.14
C GLN A 89 5.68 -16.27 0.80
N LEU A 90 6.17 -15.20 0.16
CA LEU A 90 5.84 -13.81 0.45
C LEU A 90 5.03 -13.22 -0.71
N VAL A 91 3.94 -12.55 -0.40
CA VAL A 91 3.11 -11.90 -1.41
C VAL A 91 3.07 -10.40 -1.17
N VAL A 92 3.49 -9.62 -2.17
CA VAL A 92 3.45 -8.16 -2.16
C VAL A 92 2.26 -7.68 -2.99
N PHE A 93 1.41 -6.88 -2.37
CA PHE A 93 0.27 -6.26 -3.03
C PHE A 93 0.63 -4.82 -3.39
N SER A 94 1.29 -4.62 -4.52
CA SER A 94 1.76 -3.32 -5.01
C SER A 94 1.94 -3.31 -6.52
N ASN A 95 1.90 -2.12 -7.10
CA ASN A 95 2.31 -1.87 -8.50
C ASN A 95 3.36 -0.75 -8.57
N ASP A 96 3.95 -0.40 -7.45
CA ASP A 96 4.96 0.63 -7.34
C ASP A 96 6.35 0.06 -7.64
N SER A 97 7.02 0.63 -8.64
CA SER A 97 8.37 0.22 -9.05
C SER A 97 9.43 0.44 -7.98
N ASP A 98 9.19 1.33 -7.02
CA ASP A 98 10.14 1.63 -5.95
C ASP A 98 10.40 0.43 -5.02
N PHE A 99 9.55 -0.60 -5.09
CA PHE A 99 9.78 -1.89 -4.42
C PHE A 99 10.71 -2.85 -5.17
N GLU A 100 11.11 -2.56 -6.43
CA GLU A 100 12.01 -3.43 -7.19
C GLU A 100 13.28 -3.82 -6.42
N PRO A 101 14.03 -2.88 -5.79
CA PRO A 101 15.24 -3.21 -5.03
C PRO A 101 14.99 -4.15 -3.85
N ALA A 102 13.86 -3.98 -3.17
CA ALA A 102 13.51 -4.85 -2.03
C ALA A 102 13.21 -6.29 -2.47
N LEU A 103 12.48 -6.45 -3.58
CA LEU A 103 12.21 -7.78 -4.14
C LEU A 103 13.49 -8.45 -4.67
N ALA A 104 14.38 -7.67 -5.30
CA ALA A 104 15.67 -8.15 -5.76
C ALA A 104 16.51 -8.70 -4.61
N ALA A 105 16.64 -7.92 -3.52
CA ALA A 105 17.37 -8.32 -2.32
C ALA A 105 16.78 -9.57 -1.67
N VAL A 106 15.46 -9.65 -1.52
CA VAL A 106 14.80 -10.84 -0.96
C VAL A 106 15.05 -12.07 -1.84
N ARG A 107 14.98 -11.92 -3.16
CA ARG A 107 15.21 -13.03 -4.08
C ARG A 107 16.64 -13.53 -4.07
N GLU A 108 17.61 -12.63 -3.91
CA GLU A 108 19.04 -12.95 -3.85
C GLU A 108 19.41 -13.61 -2.52
N ASP A 109 18.98 -13.01 -1.40
CA ASP A 109 19.38 -13.44 -0.08
C ASP A 109 18.56 -14.62 0.48
N PHE A 110 17.33 -14.84 -0.03
CA PHE A 110 16.39 -15.87 0.44
C PHE A 110 15.81 -16.67 -0.74
N PRO A 111 16.66 -17.43 -1.47
CA PRO A 111 16.24 -18.16 -2.68
C PRO A 111 15.20 -19.26 -2.39
N GLU A 112 15.06 -19.69 -1.13
CA GLU A 112 14.06 -20.66 -0.68
C GLU A 112 12.65 -20.07 -0.59
N VAL A 113 12.52 -18.72 -0.57
CA VAL A 113 11.24 -18.03 -0.44
C VAL A 113 10.67 -17.66 -1.80
N SER A 114 9.49 -18.16 -2.10
CA SER A 114 8.76 -17.75 -3.31
C SER A 114 8.21 -16.33 -3.16
N ILE A 115 8.38 -15.48 -4.17
CA ILE A 115 7.86 -14.13 -4.20
C ILE A 115 6.68 -14.04 -5.18
N GLY A 116 5.51 -13.69 -4.66
CA GLY A 116 4.34 -13.34 -5.45
C GLY A 116 4.11 -11.83 -5.46
N VAL A 117 3.65 -11.30 -6.58
CA VAL A 117 3.22 -9.90 -6.69
C VAL A 117 1.78 -9.84 -7.19
N ILE A 118 0.94 -9.08 -6.51
CA ILE A 118 -0.42 -8.80 -6.96
C ILE A 118 -0.51 -7.28 -7.21
N ALA A 119 -0.77 -6.90 -8.46
CA ALA A 119 -1.01 -5.51 -8.79
C ALA A 119 -2.40 -5.09 -8.29
N PRO A 120 -2.54 -3.98 -7.52
CA PRO A 120 -3.82 -3.47 -7.03
C PRO A 120 -4.59 -2.76 -8.16
N ILE A 121 -4.80 -3.47 -9.25
CA ILE A 121 -5.52 -3.00 -10.43
C ILE A 121 -6.85 -3.75 -10.46
N ARG A 122 -7.96 -3.02 -10.43
CA ARG A 122 -9.29 -3.60 -10.56
C ARG A 122 -9.47 -4.16 -11.97
N GLU A 123 -10.14 -5.31 -12.10
CA GLU A 123 -10.43 -5.92 -13.38
C GLU A 123 -11.13 -4.93 -14.33
N GLY A 124 -10.77 -5.00 -15.61
CA GLY A 124 -11.30 -4.12 -16.64
C GLY A 124 -10.65 -2.72 -16.74
N LEU A 125 -9.76 -2.36 -15.80
CA LEU A 125 -9.01 -1.11 -15.91
C LEU A 125 -7.82 -1.26 -16.87
N ARG A 126 -7.64 -0.30 -17.78
CA ARG A 126 -6.51 -0.26 -18.72
C ARG A 126 -5.24 0.26 -18.04
N ARG A 127 -4.69 -0.53 -17.12
CA ARG A 127 -3.42 -0.24 -16.47
C ARG A 127 -2.53 -1.48 -16.53
N SER A 128 -1.27 -1.30 -16.87
CA SER A 128 -0.32 -2.41 -16.92
C SER A 128 0.32 -2.66 -15.56
N PRO A 129 0.56 -3.93 -15.19
CA PRO A 129 1.40 -4.27 -14.06
C PRO A 129 2.84 -3.80 -14.28
N SER A 130 3.53 -3.50 -13.17
CA SER A 130 4.93 -3.07 -13.19
C SER A 130 5.84 -4.16 -13.75
N GLY A 131 6.51 -3.85 -14.87
CA GLY A 131 7.49 -4.74 -15.47
C GLY A 131 8.73 -4.96 -14.60
N SER A 132 9.11 -3.97 -13.80
CA SER A 132 10.25 -4.06 -12.90
C SER A 132 9.99 -5.03 -11.74
N LEU A 133 8.79 -4.97 -11.12
CA LEU A 133 8.43 -5.94 -10.08
C LEU A 133 8.34 -7.36 -10.62
N LYS A 134 7.84 -7.52 -11.86
CA LYS A 134 7.72 -8.82 -12.51
C LYS A 134 9.05 -9.54 -12.66
N LYS A 135 10.17 -8.84 -12.85
CA LYS A 135 11.52 -9.44 -12.99
C LYS A 135 11.93 -10.24 -11.75
N HIS A 136 11.51 -9.82 -10.58
CA HIS A 136 11.91 -10.39 -9.30
C HIS A 136 10.85 -11.29 -8.67
N ALA A 137 9.62 -11.26 -9.20
CA ALA A 137 8.54 -12.14 -8.77
C ALA A 137 8.67 -13.53 -9.41
N HIS A 138 8.35 -14.58 -8.66
CA HIS A 138 8.18 -15.93 -9.18
C HIS A 138 6.85 -16.07 -9.92
N TRP A 139 5.84 -15.34 -9.45
CA TRP A 139 4.58 -15.20 -10.15
C TRP A 139 3.99 -13.79 -9.93
N MET A 140 3.18 -13.35 -10.87
CA MET A 140 2.52 -12.06 -10.80
C MET A 140 1.07 -12.16 -11.24
N ARG A 141 0.20 -11.54 -10.47
CA ARG A 141 -1.20 -11.37 -10.79
C ARG A 141 -1.45 -9.92 -11.21
N ALA A 142 -1.99 -9.75 -12.42
CA ALA A 142 -2.10 -8.44 -13.06
C ALA A 142 -3.25 -7.58 -12.53
N GLU A 143 -4.28 -8.21 -11.98
CA GLU A 143 -5.52 -7.53 -11.55
C GLU A 143 -6.22 -8.26 -10.43
N VAL A 144 -7.15 -7.58 -9.78
CA VAL A 144 -8.01 -8.09 -8.72
C VAL A 144 -9.46 -8.08 -9.22
N LYS A 145 -10.17 -9.19 -9.05
CA LYS A 145 -11.55 -9.33 -9.50
C LYS A 145 -12.52 -8.57 -8.57
N ASP A 146 -13.59 -8.05 -9.15
CA ASP A 146 -14.65 -7.38 -8.39
C ASP A 146 -15.31 -8.31 -7.37
N THR A 147 -15.42 -9.59 -7.69
CA THR A 147 -15.96 -10.60 -6.76
C THR A 147 -15.07 -10.80 -5.54
N GLU A 148 -13.74 -10.72 -5.71
CA GLU A 148 -12.79 -10.82 -4.60
C GLU A 148 -12.83 -9.58 -3.71
N LEU A 149 -12.89 -8.39 -4.33
CA LEU A 149 -13.05 -7.15 -3.58
C LEU A 149 -14.33 -7.16 -2.76
N SER A 150 -15.46 -7.54 -3.36
CA SER A 150 -16.75 -7.61 -2.68
C SER A 150 -16.77 -8.60 -1.52
N SER A 151 -16.16 -9.78 -1.70
CA SER A 151 -16.09 -10.80 -0.65
C SER A 151 -15.10 -10.48 0.48
N SER A 152 -14.20 -9.51 0.25
CA SER A 152 -13.15 -9.11 1.21
C SER A 152 -13.53 -7.88 2.04
N LEU A 153 -14.73 -7.33 1.86
CA LEU A 153 -15.19 -6.18 2.64
C LEU A 153 -15.34 -6.53 4.12
N PHE A 154 -14.95 -5.61 4.98
CA PHE A 154 -15.29 -5.71 6.40
C PHE A 154 -16.82 -5.59 6.60
N PRO A 155 -17.38 -6.31 7.58
CA PRO A 155 -18.77 -6.09 7.97
C PRO A 155 -18.97 -4.68 8.54
N ASP A 156 -20.20 -4.17 8.50
CA ASP A 156 -20.53 -2.83 9.00
C ASP A 156 -20.21 -2.66 10.49
N ARG A 157 -20.13 -3.78 11.22
CA ARG A 157 -19.77 -3.81 12.65
C ARG A 157 -18.75 -4.92 12.92
N ILE A 158 -17.62 -4.55 13.50
CA ILE A 158 -16.61 -5.48 14.00
C ILE A 158 -16.65 -5.50 15.52
N ILE A 159 -16.87 -6.68 16.09
CA ILE A 159 -16.83 -6.87 17.54
C ILE A 159 -15.39 -6.95 17.99
N THR A 160 -15.00 -6.19 18.99
CA THR A 160 -13.69 -6.24 19.62
C THR A 160 -13.84 -6.33 21.15
N ILE A 161 -12.76 -6.68 21.85
CA ILE A 161 -12.74 -6.82 23.30
C ILE A 161 -13.09 -5.50 24.01
N LYS A 162 -12.68 -4.35 23.43
CA LYS A 162 -12.90 -3.03 24.08
C LYS A 162 -14.21 -2.39 23.66
N LYS A 163 -14.31 -1.95 22.41
CA LYS A 163 -15.49 -1.28 21.83
C LYS A 163 -15.68 -1.74 20.40
N PRO A 164 -16.90 -1.99 19.94
CA PRO A 164 -17.13 -2.34 18.55
C PRO A 164 -16.67 -1.21 17.63
N ILE A 165 -16.22 -1.60 16.44
CA ILE A 165 -15.83 -0.68 15.37
C ILE A 165 -16.97 -0.68 14.37
N PHE A 166 -17.47 0.49 14.03
CA PHE A 166 -18.54 0.67 13.05
C PHE A 166 -17.96 1.28 11.78
N LYS A 167 -18.45 0.79 10.64
CA LYS A 167 -18.19 1.41 9.35
C LYS A 167 -18.80 2.82 9.34
N PRO A 168 -18.06 3.84 8.88
CA PRO A 168 -18.64 5.18 8.70
C PRO A 168 -19.80 5.16 7.71
N ALA A 169 -20.87 5.90 7.99
CA ALA A 169 -22.08 5.90 7.17
C ALA A 169 -21.88 6.43 5.73
N TYR A 170 -20.78 7.15 5.50
CA TYR A 170 -20.42 7.71 4.18
C TYR A 170 -19.47 6.81 3.35
N TRP A 171 -19.21 5.61 3.80
CA TRP A 171 -18.42 4.59 3.08
C TRP A 171 -19.30 3.66 2.27
#